data_c77fefbcd19ab5415ccaa4b5c23466bf
#
_entry.id   c77fefbcd19ab5415ccaa4b5c23466bf
#
_cell.length_a   1.000
_cell.length_b   1.000
_cell.length_c   1.000
_cell.angle_alpha   90.00
_cell.angle_beta   90.00
_cell.angle_gamma   90.00
#
_symmetry.space_group_name_H-M   'P 1'
#
loop_
_entity.id
_entity.type
_entity.pdbx_description
1 polymer ?
#
loop_
_entity_poly.entity_id
_entity_poly.type
_entity_poly.pdbx_seq_one_letter_code
_entity_poly.pdbx_strand_id
1 'polypeptide(L)'
;MRVKTFSLIALMMLFFASCSAQRVMKQTLSSNELTEQKNMTVTPQDSIKTLLYQARWGDDSAYIKLADCYRDGFGVKKDLLGMFVMVVMAEERRYINRVDDYLYGMPDGNDYKTLLLLLNSDKSCNKEDADSLEQALSKNGLPEAKAFLGMMTVEKGDAISGMNMLKEAAEQGCSLAELLLIMPDMRDVQRADTTKLRNITDRVPLAYSLLGNLYYEPDENGKTDKKLAVEYYMKAEEHAILDQRGASRVLDYYRDGGDIQLTEDDVKRLELIVRP
;
A
#
# COMPACT_ATOMS: atom_id res chain seq x y z
N MET A 1 -26.41 -16.54 -7.40
CA MET A 1 -25.05 -16.37 -6.86
C MET A 1 -24.86 -14.89 -6.58
N ARG A 2 -24.75 -14.47 -5.31
CA ARG A 2 -24.54 -13.05 -4.96
C ARG A 2 -23.05 -12.73 -5.19
N VAL A 3 -22.76 -12.01 -6.26
CA VAL A 3 -21.45 -11.39 -6.48
C VAL A 3 -21.30 -10.31 -5.39
N LYS A 4 -20.50 -10.57 -4.38
CA LYS A 4 -20.10 -9.54 -3.43
C LYS A 4 -19.00 -8.73 -4.13
N THR A 5 -19.38 -7.65 -4.79
CA THR A 5 -18.43 -6.59 -5.16
C THR A 5 -17.88 -6.01 -3.87
N PHE A 6 -16.73 -6.54 -3.45
CA PHE A 6 -15.98 -5.91 -2.37
C PHE A 6 -15.42 -4.59 -2.92
N SER A 7 -15.78 -3.49 -2.28
CA SER A 7 -15.14 -2.20 -2.52
C SER A 7 -13.62 -2.42 -2.55
N LEU A 8 -12.92 -1.87 -3.54
CA LEU A 8 -11.46 -1.95 -3.66
C LEU A 8 -10.76 -1.47 -2.39
N ILE A 9 -11.33 -0.42 -1.76
CA ILE A 9 -10.91 0.07 -0.45
C ILE A 9 -11.02 -1.05 0.59
N ALA A 10 -12.07 -1.87 0.55
CA ALA A 10 -12.21 -3.05 1.41
C ALA A 10 -11.20 -4.15 1.05
N LEU A 11 -10.85 -4.33 -0.23
CA LEU A 11 -9.86 -5.30 -0.66
C LEU A 11 -8.45 -4.86 -0.22
N MET A 12 -8.12 -3.58 -0.37
CA MET A 12 -6.86 -3.01 0.12
C MET A 12 -6.85 -2.92 1.66
N MET A 13 -7.98 -2.60 2.33
CA MET A 13 -8.09 -2.65 3.80
C MET A 13 -8.00 -4.06 4.36
N LEU A 14 -8.40 -5.11 3.64
CA LEU A 14 -8.21 -6.49 4.09
C LEU A 14 -6.73 -6.89 4.16
N PHE A 15 -5.86 -6.27 3.38
CA PHE A 15 -4.40 -6.43 3.50
C PHE A 15 -3.87 -5.90 4.84
N PHE A 16 -4.47 -4.82 5.36
CA PHE A 16 -4.06 -4.15 6.59
C PHE A 16 -5.00 -4.45 7.77
N ALA A 17 -6.25 -4.88 7.53
CA ALA A 17 -7.25 -5.15 8.56
C ALA A 17 -6.97 -6.39 9.44
N SER A 18 -5.92 -7.15 9.15
CA SER A 18 -5.44 -8.15 10.11
C SER A 18 -4.76 -7.50 11.33
N CYS A 19 -4.60 -6.18 11.38
CA CYS A 19 -3.89 -5.47 12.43
C CYS A 19 -4.74 -4.54 13.31
N SER A 20 -5.96 -4.14 12.95
CA SER A 20 -6.69 -3.17 13.78
C SER A 20 -8.15 -3.52 14.03
N ALA A 21 -8.37 -4.40 15.02
CA ALA A 21 -9.63 -4.43 15.75
C ALA A 21 -9.49 -3.53 16.98
N GLN A 22 -10.36 -2.50 17.03
CA GLN A 22 -10.75 -1.70 18.21
C GLN A 22 -9.83 -0.55 18.67
N ARG A 23 -10.21 0.71 18.43
CA ARG A 23 -10.81 1.63 19.41
C ARG A 23 -11.10 3.01 18.81
N VAL A 24 -12.32 3.45 18.96
CA VAL A 24 -12.77 4.85 18.71
C VAL A 24 -12.29 5.72 19.86
N MET A 25 -11.60 6.81 19.56
CA MET A 25 -11.60 8.01 20.40
C MET A 25 -11.37 9.27 19.54
N LYS A 26 -12.30 10.22 19.68
CA LYS A 26 -12.25 11.56 19.08
C LYS A 26 -11.17 12.41 19.73
N GLN A 27 -10.33 13.05 18.94
CA GLN A 27 -9.76 14.36 19.29
C GLN A 27 -9.55 15.20 18.04
N THR A 28 -10.16 16.36 18.07
CA THR A 28 -10.03 17.47 17.13
C THR A 28 -8.67 18.14 17.34
N LEU A 29 -7.88 18.32 16.29
CA LEU A 29 -6.71 19.17 16.31
C LEU A 29 -6.81 20.25 15.22
N SER A 30 -6.55 21.45 15.69
CA SER A 30 -6.59 22.74 15.02
C SER A 30 -5.44 22.89 14.01
N SER A 31 -5.79 23.43 12.85
CA SER A 31 -4.86 23.96 11.84
C SER A 31 -4.21 25.25 12.36
N ASN A 32 -2.88 25.34 12.32
CA ASN A 32 -2.13 26.54 11.93
C ASN A 32 -0.63 26.33 12.10
N GLU A 33 0.08 26.81 11.10
CA GLU A 33 1.46 27.32 11.01
C GLU A 33 2.32 26.62 9.96
N LEU A 34 2.21 27.16 8.74
CA LEU A 34 3.23 27.05 7.71
C LEU A 34 4.22 28.22 7.91
N THR A 35 5.40 27.93 8.38
CA THR A 35 6.51 28.89 8.37
C THR A 35 7.42 28.64 7.17
N GLU A 36 7.65 29.68 6.41
CA GLU A 36 8.53 29.76 5.25
C GLU A 36 9.95 29.24 5.55
N GLN A 37 10.45 28.30 4.77
CA GLN A 37 11.86 27.96 4.71
C GLN A 37 12.48 28.33 3.37
N LYS A 38 13.60 29.03 3.50
CA LYS A 38 14.49 29.58 2.47
C LYS A 38 14.77 28.64 1.29
N ASN A 39 14.75 29.23 0.09
CA ASN A 39 15.16 28.69 -1.19
C ASN A 39 16.57 28.06 -1.19
N MET A 40 16.64 26.76 -0.99
CA MET A 40 17.61 25.89 -1.66
C MET A 40 16.86 25.16 -2.78
N THR A 41 17.41 25.10 -3.97
CA THR A 41 16.87 24.32 -5.09
C THR A 41 17.05 22.83 -4.78
N VAL A 42 16.17 22.27 -3.94
CA VAL A 42 16.11 20.84 -3.62
C VAL A 42 15.53 20.14 -4.85
N THR A 43 16.21 19.12 -5.36
CA THR A 43 15.64 18.33 -6.47
C THR A 43 14.40 17.56 -5.97
N PRO A 44 13.46 17.22 -6.87
CA PRO A 44 12.29 16.40 -6.48
C PRO A 44 12.69 15.08 -5.82
N GLN A 45 13.76 14.43 -6.28
CA GLN A 45 14.28 13.17 -5.71
C GLN A 45 14.87 13.38 -4.31
N ASP A 46 15.54 14.50 -4.04
CA ASP A 46 16.04 14.82 -2.71
C ASP A 46 14.89 15.08 -1.74
N SER A 47 13.77 15.65 -2.24
CA SER A 47 12.55 15.82 -1.44
C SER A 47 11.97 14.47 -1.00
N ILE A 48 11.92 13.46 -1.89
CA ILE A 48 11.44 12.10 -1.55
C ILE A 48 12.33 11.46 -0.49
N LYS A 49 13.66 11.51 -0.64
CA LYS A 49 14.59 10.96 0.35
C LYS A 49 14.41 11.62 1.72
N THR A 50 14.22 12.95 1.74
CA THR A 50 13.97 13.70 2.96
C THR A 50 12.66 13.28 3.61
N LEU A 51 11.57 13.13 2.83
CA LEU A 51 10.28 12.69 3.35
C LEU A 51 10.32 11.25 3.88
N LEU A 52 11.00 10.34 3.19
CA LEU A 52 11.22 8.97 3.68
C LEU A 52 11.98 8.98 5.01
N TYR A 53 13.05 9.77 5.10
CA TYR A 53 13.79 9.93 6.35
C TYR A 53 12.89 10.47 7.48
N GLN A 54 12.10 11.51 7.21
CA GLN A 54 11.18 12.11 8.18
C GLN A 54 10.13 11.09 8.67
N ALA A 55 9.49 10.35 7.73
CA ALA A 55 8.51 9.32 8.07
C ALA A 55 9.11 8.22 8.96
N ARG A 56 10.30 7.74 8.64
CA ARG A 56 11.03 6.72 9.42
C ARG A 56 11.40 7.21 10.83
N TRP A 57 11.59 8.52 11.02
CA TRP A 57 11.90 9.14 12.31
C TRP A 57 10.68 9.72 13.04
N GLY A 58 9.47 9.34 12.61
CA GLY A 58 8.23 9.63 13.32
C GLY A 58 7.59 10.97 12.99
N ASP A 59 7.96 11.61 11.88
CA ASP A 59 7.15 12.69 11.31
C ASP A 59 6.01 12.06 10.48
N ASP A 60 4.90 11.77 11.15
CA ASP A 60 3.76 11.10 10.52
C ASP A 60 3.12 11.94 9.42
N SER A 61 3.31 13.28 9.41
CA SER A 61 2.86 14.16 8.31
C SER A 61 3.57 13.87 6.99
N ALA A 62 4.76 13.30 7.04
CA ALA A 62 5.55 12.95 5.87
C ALA A 62 4.87 11.87 5.00
N TYR A 63 4.06 10.99 5.60
CA TYR A 63 3.31 9.98 4.85
C TYR A 63 2.30 10.60 3.88
N ILE A 64 1.57 11.63 4.31
CA ILE A 64 0.62 12.33 3.42
C ILE A 64 1.35 13.06 2.30
N LYS A 65 2.48 13.70 2.60
CA LYS A 65 3.32 14.35 1.57
C LYS A 65 3.88 13.33 0.57
N LEU A 66 4.27 12.15 1.03
CA LEU A 66 4.69 11.04 0.16
C LEU A 66 3.52 10.54 -0.69
N ALA A 67 2.32 10.41 -0.12
CA ALA A 67 1.12 10.05 -0.87
C ALA A 67 0.84 11.07 -1.99
N ASP A 68 0.94 12.38 -1.71
CA ASP A 68 0.82 13.44 -2.71
C ASP A 68 1.88 13.32 -3.80
N CYS A 69 3.13 12.98 -3.44
CA CYS A 69 4.19 12.76 -4.42
C CYS A 69 3.88 11.59 -5.36
N TYR A 70 3.37 10.46 -4.85
CA TYR A 70 2.94 9.34 -5.67
C TYR A 70 1.70 9.65 -6.51
N ARG A 71 0.74 10.43 -5.95
CA ARG A 71 -0.45 10.88 -6.68
C ARG A 71 -0.09 11.74 -7.89
N ASP A 72 0.83 12.67 -7.71
CA ASP A 72 1.13 13.71 -8.70
C ASP A 72 2.37 13.39 -9.55
N GLY A 73 3.13 12.36 -9.19
CA GLY A 73 4.37 11.99 -9.86
C GLY A 73 5.54 12.93 -9.55
N PHE A 74 5.56 13.55 -8.36
CA PHE A 74 6.63 14.47 -7.98
C PHE A 74 7.81 13.72 -7.34
N GLY A 75 8.94 13.67 -8.05
CA GLY A 75 10.16 13.00 -7.60
C GLY A 75 10.11 11.47 -7.62
N VAL A 76 8.94 10.91 -7.86
CA VAL A 76 8.66 9.48 -8.06
C VAL A 76 7.74 9.31 -9.26
N LYS A 77 7.66 8.10 -9.79
CA LYS A 77 6.63 7.79 -10.79
C LYS A 77 5.24 7.89 -10.14
N LYS A 78 4.28 8.45 -10.89
CA LYS A 78 2.87 8.44 -10.50
C LYS A 78 2.41 6.99 -10.30
N ASP A 79 1.87 6.67 -9.11
CA ASP A 79 1.53 5.30 -8.72
C ASP A 79 0.41 5.28 -7.68
N LEU A 80 -0.74 4.74 -8.07
CA LEU A 80 -1.91 4.63 -7.20
C LEU A 80 -1.63 3.72 -5.99
N LEU A 81 -0.93 2.60 -6.20
CA LEU A 81 -0.60 1.68 -5.11
C LEU A 81 0.32 2.34 -4.09
N GLY A 82 1.38 3.02 -4.57
CA GLY A 82 2.30 3.77 -3.71
C GLY A 82 1.58 4.87 -2.92
N MET A 83 0.73 5.66 -3.58
CA MET A 83 -0.11 6.66 -2.91
C MET A 83 -0.96 6.01 -1.80
N PHE A 84 -1.66 4.93 -2.12
CA PHE A 84 -2.57 4.28 -1.18
C PHE A 84 -1.84 3.70 0.03
N VAL A 85 -0.69 3.05 -0.18
CA VAL A 85 0.15 2.51 0.91
C VAL A 85 0.55 3.62 1.87
N MET A 86 0.98 4.80 1.38
CA MET A 86 1.36 5.91 2.24
C MET A 86 0.17 6.47 3.04
N VAL A 87 -1.02 6.54 2.43
CA VAL A 87 -2.24 6.97 3.15
C VAL A 87 -2.61 5.99 4.26
N VAL A 88 -2.50 4.68 4.01
CA VAL A 88 -2.74 3.64 5.02
C VAL A 88 -1.72 3.73 6.15
N MET A 89 -0.45 3.96 5.84
CA MET A 89 0.58 4.18 6.87
C MET A 89 0.27 5.41 7.74
N ALA A 90 -0.23 6.51 7.14
CA ALA A 90 -0.66 7.68 7.89
C ALA A 90 -1.86 7.39 8.83
N GLU A 91 -2.80 6.53 8.41
CA GLU A 91 -3.91 6.06 9.25
C GLU A 91 -3.40 5.18 10.39
N GLU A 92 -2.51 4.22 10.12
CA GLU A 92 -1.89 3.38 11.16
C GLU A 92 -1.15 4.20 12.21
N ARG A 93 -0.49 5.29 11.80
CA ARG A 93 0.17 6.25 12.69
C ARG A 93 -0.79 7.21 13.36
N ARG A 94 -2.10 7.11 13.09
CA ARG A 94 -3.14 7.99 13.62
C ARG A 94 -2.97 9.47 13.24
N TYR A 95 -2.21 9.75 12.18
CA TYR A 95 -2.09 11.10 11.63
C TYR A 95 -3.36 11.54 10.91
N ILE A 96 -4.04 10.60 10.24
CA ILE A 96 -5.39 10.77 9.72
C ILE A 96 -6.33 9.77 10.39
N ASN A 97 -7.62 10.10 10.49
CA ASN A 97 -8.58 9.21 11.13
C ASN A 97 -9.00 8.06 10.21
N ARG A 98 -9.08 8.32 8.90
CA ARG A 98 -9.55 7.36 7.89
C ARG A 98 -8.89 7.66 6.54
N VAL A 99 -8.61 6.62 5.79
CA VAL A 99 -8.18 6.73 4.37
C VAL A 99 -9.14 7.59 3.56
N ASP A 100 -10.47 7.45 3.80
CA ASP A 100 -11.50 8.24 3.11
C ASP A 100 -11.29 9.74 3.27
N ASP A 101 -10.80 10.23 4.42
CA ASP A 101 -10.58 11.66 4.67
C ASP A 101 -9.55 12.22 3.66
N TYR A 102 -8.51 11.46 3.36
CA TYR A 102 -7.55 11.82 2.33
C TYR A 102 -8.17 11.79 0.92
N LEU A 103 -8.90 10.71 0.60
CA LEU A 103 -9.48 10.52 -0.73
C LEU A 103 -10.47 11.63 -1.09
N TYR A 104 -11.35 12.01 -0.15
CA TYR A 104 -12.29 13.12 -0.36
C TYR A 104 -11.58 14.48 -0.37
N GLY A 105 -10.48 14.64 0.35
CA GLY A 105 -9.66 15.87 0.37
C GLY A 105 -8.79 16.08 -0.87
N MET A 106 -8.65 15.08 -1.76
CA MET A 106 -7.88 15.25 -3.00
C MET A 106 -8.49 16.34 -3.90
N PRO A 107 -7.68 17.06 -4.69
CA PRO A 107 -8.15 18.08 -5.63
C PRO A 107 -9.19 17.52 -6.61
N ASP A 108 -10.22 18.31 -6.93
CA ASP A 108 -11.19 17.96 -7.95
C ASP A 108 -10.51 17.89 -9.33
N GLY A 109 -10.93 16.91 -10.15
CA GLY A 109 -10.31 16.65 -11.45
C GLY A 109 -9.01 15.84 -11.38
N ASN A 110 -8.55 15.43 -10.19
CA ASN A 110 -7.45 14.46 -10.08
C ASN A 110 -7.90 13.09 -10.61
N ASP A 111 -7.09 12.48 -11.49
CA ASP A 111 -7.43 11.23 -12.15
C ASP A 111 -7.69 10.09 -11.16
N TYR A 112 -6.85 9.98 -10.11
CA TYR A 112 -7.01 8.94 -9.09
C TYR A 112 -8.24 9.17 -8.22
N LYS A 113 -8.56 10.43 -7.87
CA LYS A 113 -9.83 10.74 -7.20
C LYS A 113 -11.01 10.31 -8.04
N THR A 114 -11.00 10.65 -9.33
CA THR A 114 -12.06 10.27 -10.27
C THR A 114 -12.22 8.76 -10.36
N LEU A 115 -11.11 8.02 -10.50
CA LEU A 115 -11.11 6.56 -10.55
C LEU A 115 -11.63 5.94 -9.25
N LEU A 116 -11.16 6.40 -8.10
CA LEU A 116 -11.57 5.87 -6.79
C LEU A 116 -13.02 6.17 -6.46
N LEU A 117 -13.52 7.36 -6.82
CA LEU A 117 -14.95 7.69 -6.68
C LEU A 117 -15.81 6.80 -7.58
N LEU A 118 -15.38 6.54 -8.82
CA LEU A 118 -16.05 5.62 -9.73
C LEU A 118 -16.16 4.22 -9.11
N LEU A 119 -15.05 3.68 -8.60
CA LEU A 119 -15.02 2.36 -7.95
C LEU A 119 -15.86 2.30 -6.67
N ASN A 120 -15.97 3.42 -5.94
CA ASN A 120 -16.74 3.49 -4.69
C ASN A 120 -18.24 3.78 -4.93
N SER A 121 -18.62 4.21 -6.13
CA SER A 121 -20.04 4.50 -6.48
C SER A 121 -20.89 3.24 -6.61
N ASP A 122 -20.27 2.09 -6.86
CA ASP A 122 -20.95 0.79 -7.00
C ASP A 122 -21.30 0.20 -5.63
N LYS A 123 -22.23 0.86 -4.92
CA LYS A 123 -22.78 0.34 -3.65
C LYS A 123 -24.01 -0.56 -3.86
N SER A 124 -24.56 -0.61 -5.05
CA SER A 124 -25.72 -1.42 -5.37
C SER A 124 -25.30 -2.63 -6.22
N CYS A 125 -25.47 -3.81 -5.65
CA CYS A 125 -25.10 -5.09 -6.28
C CYS A 125 -26.10 -5.50 -7.40
N ASN A 126 -26.54 -4.57 -8.24
CA ASN A 126 -27.34 -4.97 -9.40
C ASN A 126 -26.45 -5.07 -10.67
N LYS A 127 -26.91 -5.81 -11.65
CA LYS A 127 -26.14 -6.09 -12.87
C LYS A 127 -25.92 -4.84 -13.73
N GLU A 128 -26.89 -3.92 -13.76
CA GLU A 128 -26.84 -2.68 -14.57
C GLU A 128 -25.73 -1.75 -14.06
N ASP A 129 -25.54 -1.67 -12.75
CA ASP A 129 -24.48 -0.84 -12.15
C ASP A 129 -23.09 -1.45 -12.45
N ALA A 130 -22.95 -2.77 -12.41
CA ALA A 130 -21.71 -3.45 -12.76
C ALA A 130 -21.31 -3.24 -14.23
N ASP A 131 -22.28 -3.32 -15.14
CA ASP A 131 -22.06 -3.08 -16.57
C ASP A 131 -21.70 -1.61 -16.84
N SER A 132 -22.31 -0.67 -16.10
CA SER A 132 -21.99 0.76 -16.16
C SER A 132 -20.57 1.07 -15.66
N LEU A 133 -20.15 0.43 -14.57
CA LEU A 133 -18.79 0.56 -14.02
C LEU A 133 -17.76 0.03 -15.03
N GLU A 134 -17.97 -1.14 -15.59
CA GLU A 134 -17.07 -1.71 -16.63
C GLU A 134 -16.94 -0.79 -17.84
N GLN A 135 -18.05 -0.24 -18.32
CA GLN A 135 -18.02 0.70 -19.42
C GLN A 135 -17.25 1.97 -19.07
N ALA A 136 -17.38 2.48 -17.84
CA ALA A 136 -16.65 3.64 -17.38
C ALA A 136 -15.16 3.34 -17.23
N LEU A 137 -14.78 2.19 -16.66
CA LEU A 137 -13.38 1.75 -16.55
C LEU A 137 -12.75 1.52 -17.91
N SER A 138 -13.47 0.92 -18.87
CA SER A 138 -12.96 0.67 -20.23
C SER A 138 -12.67 1.96 -21.01
N LYS A 139 -13.36 3.06 -20.69
CA LYS A 139 -13.13 4.39 -21.29
C LYS A 139 -12.07 5.21 -20.55
N ASN A 140 -11.69 4.78 -19.36
CA ASN A 140 -10.67 5.46 -18.57
C ASN A 140 -9.28 5.09 -19.11
N GLY A 141 -8.43 6.08 -19.36
CA GLY A 141 -7.10 5.88 -19.95
C GLY A 141 -6.02 5.46 -18.95
N LEU A 142 -6.33 5.34 -17.66
CA LEU A 142 -5.35 4.97 -16.64
C LEU A 142 -5.02 3.48 -16.68
N PRO A 143 -3.74 3.08 -16.55
CA PRO A 143 -3.37 1.68 -16.40
C PRO A 143 -4.04 1.00 -15.21
N GLU A 144 -4.27 1.74 -14.13
CA GLU A 144 -4.98 1.27 -12.94
C GLU A 144 -6.44 0.92 -13.24
N ALA A 145 -7.14 1.71 -14.05
CA ALA A 145 -8.51 1.40 -14.48
C ALA A 145 -8.55 0.09 -15.28
N LYS A 146 -7.56 -0.13 -16.15
CA LYS A 146 -7.39 -1.39 -16.87
C LYS A 146 -7.10 -2.56 -15.93
N ALA A 147 -6.29 -2.35 -14.88
CA ALA A 147 -6.02 -3.37 -13.87
C ALA A 147 -7.29 -3.79 -13.12
N PHE A 148 -8.13 -2.83 -12.71
CA PHE A 148 -9.43 -3.12 -12.08
C PHE A 148 -10.38 -3.85 -13.02
N LEU A 149 -10.46 -3.43 -14.26
CA LEU A 149 -11.28 -4.11 -15.27
C LEU A 149 -10.80 -5.55 -15.48
N GLY A 150 -9.48 -5.76 -15.54
CA GLY A 150 -8.88 -7.09 -15.63
C GLY A 150 -9.25 -7.98 -14.45
N MET A 151 -9.18 -7.47 -13.22
CA MET A 151 -9.58 -8.19 -12.02
C MET A 151 -11.07 -8.56 -12.04
N MET A 152 -11.96 -7.62 -12.38
CA MET A 152 -13.40 -7.88 -12.50
C MET A 152 -13.70 -8.94 -13.58
N THR A 153 -12.96 -8.92 -14.67
CA THR A 153 -13.10 -9.90 -15.77
C THR A 153 -12.69 -11.30 -15.33
N VAL A 154 -11.60 -11.43 -14.55
CA VAL A 154 -11.20 -12.71 -13.92
C VAL A 154 -12.30 -13.23 -12.97
N GLU A 155 -12.84 -12.36 -12.12
CA GLU A 155 -13.91 -12.72 -11.16
C GLU A 155 -15.20 -13.17 -11.86
N LYS A 156 -15.51 -12.66 -13.04
CA LYS A 156 -16.63 -13.08 -13.88
C LYS A 156 -16.40 -14.43 -14.57
N GLY A 157 -15.20 -14.99 -14.49
CA GLY A 157 -14.83 -16.28 -15.01
C GLY A 157 -14.06 -16.26 -16.34
N ASP A 158 -13.81 -15.08 -16.93
CA ASP A 158 -12.93 -14.95 -18.09
C ASP A 158 -11.49 -14.63 -17.65
N ALA A 159 -10.83 -15.68 -17.13
CA ALA A 159 -9.48 -15.56 -16.64
C ALA A 159 -8.46 -15.16 -17.74
N ILE A 160 -8.68 -15.59 -18.99
CA ILE A 160 -7.74 -15.31 -20.08
C ILE A 160 -7.75 -13.84 -20.44
N SER A 161 -8.91 -13.27 -20.70
CA SER A 161 -9.05 -11.84 -21.01
C SER A 161 -8.61 -10.96 -19.85
N GLY A 162 -9.03 -11.30 -18.62
CA GLY A 162 -8.66 -10.52 -17.44
C GLY A 162 -7.15 -10.51 -17.17
N MET A 163 -6.48 -11.67 -17.31
CA MET A 163 -5.02 -11.75 -17.15
C MET A 163 -4.27 -10.98 -18.24
N ASN A 164 -4.80 -10.92 -19.46
CA ASN A 164 -4.21 -10.11 -20.52
C ASN A 164 -4.32 -8.61 -20.21
N MET A 165 -5.47 -8.16 -19.71
CA MET A 165 -5.65 -6.77 -19.27
C MET A 165 -4.67 -6.40 -18.14
N LEU A 166 -4.46 -7.31 -17.18
CA LEU A 166 -3.49 -7.11 -16.11
C LEU A 166 -2.05 -7.02 -16.65
N LYS A 167 -1.67 -7.87 -17.61
CA LYS A 167 -0.35 -7.81 -18.26
C LYS A 167 -0.14 -6.49 -18.99
N GLU A 168 -1.11 -6.04 -19.77
CA GLU A 168 -1.04 -4.76 -20.48
C GLU A 168 -0.93 -3.56 -19.49
N ALA A 169 -1.64 -3.60 -18.37
CA ALA A 169 -1.53 -2.58 -17.34
C ALA A 169 -0.15 -2.61 -16.66
N ALA A 170 0.40 -3.80 -16.38
CA ALA A 170 1.74 -3.96 -15.82
C ALA A 170 2.83 -3.47 -16.77
N GLU A 171 2.71 -3.75 -18.08
CA GLU A 171 3.62 -3.23 -19.13
C GLU A 171 3.60 -1.71 -19.21
N GLN A 172 2.48 -1.07 -18.89
CA GLN A 172 2.36 0.37 -18.73
C GLN A 172 2.91 0.85 -17.37
N GLY A 173 3.37 -0.08 -16.54
CA GLY A 173 4.01 0.13 -15.26
C GLY A 173 3.05 0.40 -14.12
N CYS A 174 1.87 -0.19 -14.14
CA CYS A 174 0.94 -0.21 -13.02
C CYS A 174 1.43 -1.19 -11.96
N SER A 175 1.91 -0.69 -10.83
CA SER A 175 2.42 -1.50 -9.70
C SER A 175 1.34 -2.42 -9.13
N LEU A 176 0.09 -1.96 -9.10
CA LEU A 176 -1.05 -2.78 -8.69
C LEU A 176 -1.23 -3.99 -9.61
N ALA A 177 -1.12 -3.80 -10.93
CA ALA A 177 -1.24 -4.90 -11.89
C ALA A 177 -0.09 -5.89 -11.77
N GLU A 178 1.15 -5.44 -11.56
CA GLU A 178 2.30 -6.31 -11.28
C GLU A 178 2.03 -7.21 -10.07
N LEU A 179 1.48 -6.63 -9.00
CA LEU A 179 1.16 -7.37 -7.79
C LEU A 179 0.00 -8.36 -8.00
N LEU A 180 -1.08 -7.96 -8.68
CA LEU A 180 -2.23 -8.81 -9.00
C LEU A 180 -1.87 -10.02 -9.88
N LEU A 181 -0.89 -9.87 -10.78
CA LEU A 181 -0.39 -10.98 -11.60
C LEU A 181 0.32 -12.06 -10.78
N ILE A 182 0.90 -11.69 -9.63
CA ILE A 182 1.61 -12.60 -8.73
C ILE A 182 0.66 -13.17 -7.68
N MET A 183 -0.27 -12.35 -7.23
CA MET A 183 -1.22 -12.61 -6.16
C MET A 183 -2.64 -12.37 -6.65
N PRO A 184 -3.21 -13.24 -7.47
CA PRO A 184 -4.56 -13.06 -8.01
C PRO A 184 -5.64 -13.07 -6.92
N ASP A 185 -5.41 -13.71 -5.78
CA ASP A 185 -6.19 -13.55 -4.56
C ASP A 185 -5.33 -12.86 -3.49
N MET A 186 -5.48 -11.56 -3.37
CA MET A 186 -4.74 -10.75 -2.39
C MET A 186 -5.09 -11.09 -0.93
N ARG A 187 -6.11 -11.90 -0.68
CA ARG A 187 -6.48 -12.39 0.65
C ARG A 187 -5.66 -13.61 1.07
N ASP A 188 -5.06 -14.31 0.12
CA ASP A 188 -4.27 -15.52 0.36
C ASP A 188 -2.80 -15.28 -0.01
N VAL A 189 -2.12 -14.49 0.85
CA VAL A 189 -0.69 -14.15 0.69
C VAL A 189 0.17 -15.41 0.67
N GLN A 190 -0.23 -16.47 1.39
CA GLN A 190 0.54 -17.72 1.50
C GLN A 190 0.73 -18.44 0.15
N ARG A 191 -0.13 -18.18 -0.82
CA ARG A 191 -0.02 -18.73 -2.18
C ARG A 191 0.79 -17.86 -3.15
N ALA A 192 1.34 -16.75 -2.67
CA ALA A 192 2.14 -15.88 -3.53
C ALA A 192 3.44 -16.55 -3.97
N ASP A 193 3.80 -16.35 -5.24
CA ASP A 193 5.09 -16.77 -5.78
C ASP A 193 6.21 -15.87 -5.25
N THR A 194 6.95 -16.37 -4.24
CA THR A 194 8.03 -15.62 -3.59
C THR A 194 9.14 -15.21 -4.56
N THR A 195 9.38 -15.99 -5.62
CA THR A 195 10.38 -15.64 -6.64
C THR A 195 9.93 -14.46 -7.47
N LYS A 196 8.68 -14.45 -7.88
CA LYS A 196 8.10 -13.31 -8.62
C LYS A 196 8.00 -12.07 -7.74
N LEU A 197 7.59 -12.22 -6.47
CA LEU A 197 7.57 -11.09 -5.52
C LEU A 197 8.96 -10.45 -5.37
N ARG A 198 10.02 -11.25 -5.22
CA ARG A 198 11.40 -10.74 -5.17
C ARG A 198 11.79 -9.93 -6.40
N ASN A 199 11.33 -10.33 -7.58
CA ASN A 199 11.67 -9.65 -8.83
C ASN A 199 11.01 -8.28 -9.00
N ILE A 200 10.01 -7.95 -8.19
CA ILE A 200 9.31 -6.66 -8.28
C ILE A 200 9.60 -5.70 -7.12
N THR A 201 10.38 -6.11 -6.11
CA THR A 201 10.61 -5.32 -4.88
C THR A 201 11.12 -3.91 -5.15
N ASP A 202 11.98 -3.71 -6.14
CA ASP A 202 12.53 -2.39 -6.48
C ASP A 202 11.49 -1.46 -7.10
N ARG A 203 10.46 -2.01 -7.74
CA ARG A 203 9.37 -1.25 -8.37
C ARG A 203 8.14 -1.16 -7.49
N VAL A 204 7.91 -2.18 -6.69
CA VAL A 204 6.75 -2.32 -5.80
C VAL A 204 7.27 -2.60 -4.37
N PRO A 205 7.68 -1.57 -3.63
CA PRO A 205 8.29 -1.77 -2.29
C PRO A 205 7.40 -2.54 -1.32
N LEU A 206 6.06 -2.49 -1.48
CA LEU A 206 5.11 -3.29 -0.69
C LEU A 206 5.46 -4.79 -0.71
N ALA A 207 6.08 -5.29 -1.78
CA ALA A 207 6.51 -6.68 -1.88
C ALA A 207 7.52 -7.07 -0.78
N TYR A 208 8.29 -6.14 -0.21
CA TYR A 208 9.16 -6.41 0.94
C TYR A 208 8.34 -6.81 2.17
N SER A 209 7.30 -6.06 2.53
CA SER A 209 6.42 -6.42 3.67
C SER A 209 5.73 -7.76 3.45
N LEU A 210 5.29 -8.04 2.22
CA LEU A 210 4.66 -9.32 1.86
C LEU A 210 5.63 -10.49 1.99
N LEU A 211 6.86 -10.34 1.51
CA LEU A 211 7.89 -11.37 1.66
C LEU A 211 8.24 -11.59 3.14
N GLY A 212 8.34 -10.51 3.93
CA GLY A 212 8.52 -10.60 5.38
C GLY A 212 7.43 -11.45 6.03
N ASN A 213 6.16 -11.19 5.70
CA ASN A 213 5.03 -11.96 6.21
C ASN A 213 5.09 -13.44 5.78
N LEU A 214 5.39 -13.71 4.50
CA LEU A 214 5.47 -15.07 3.96
C LEU A 214 6.55 -15.92 4.65
N TYR A 215 7.73 -15.37 4.91
CA TYR A 215 8.81 -16.10 5.55
C TYR A 215 8.65 -16.18 7.09
N TYR A 216 7.89 -15.24 7.69
CA TYR A 216 7.65 -15.28 9.14
C TYR A 216 6.61 -16.33 9.53
N GLU A 217 5.55 -16.47 8.74
CA GLU A 217 4.49 -17.46 8.98
C GLU A 217 4.96 -18.86 8.51
N PRO A 218 4.49 -19.94 9.16
CA PRO A 218 4.83 -21.29 8.73
C PRO A 218 4.27 -21.59 7.33
N ASP A 219 5.08 -22.19 6.48
CA ASP A 219 4.67 -22.73 5.19
C ASP A 219 3.79 -24.00 5.33
N GLU A 220 3.40 -24.62 4.23
CA GLU A 220 2.60 -25.86 4.21
C GLU A 220 3.24 -27.02 4.98
N ASN A 221 4.56 -26.98 5.19
CA ASN A 221 5.34 -27.99 5.94
C ASN A 221 5.61 -27.54 7.38
N GLY A 222 5.05 -26.41 7.82
CA GLY A 222 5.27 -25.85 9.14
C GLY A 222 6.64 -25.17 9.31
N LYS A 223 7.39 -24.91 8.22
CA LYS A 223 8.70 -24.29 8.26
C LYS A 223 8.57 -22.76 8.18
N THR A 224 9.38 -22.08 8.99
CA THR A 224 9.54 -20.62 8.96
C THR A 224 10.99 -20.26 8.67
N ASP A 225 11.22 -19.09 8.09
CA ASP A 225 12.55 -18.48 7.96
C ASP A 225 12.50 -17.06 8.55
N LYS A 226 12.49 -17.01 9.89
CA LYS A 226 12.38 -15.73 10.62
C LYS A 226 13.53 -14.79 10.34
N LYS A 227 14.75 -15.30 10.09
CA LYS A 227 15.90 -14.48 9.74
C LYS A 227 15.64 -13.75 8.42
N LEU A 228 15.28 -14.48 7.39
CA LEU A 228 14.98 -13.92 6.08
C LEU A 228 13.75 -12.99 6.14
N ALA A 229 12.74 -13.32 6.94
CA ALA A 229 11.59 -12.46 7.18
C ALA A 229 12.00 -11.08 7.73
N VAL A 230 12.88 -11.09 8.74
CA VAL A 230 13.37 -9.86 9.38
C VAL A 230 14.21 -9.03 8.40
N GLU A 231 15.04 -9.66 7.57
CA GLU A 231 15.78 -8.95 6.51
C GLU A 231 14.82 -8.22 5.55
N TYR A 232 13.71 -8.85 5.15
CA TYR A 232 12.70 -8.20 4.31
C TYR A 232 11.93 -7.10 5.05
N TYR A 233 11.60 -7.27 6.33
CA TYR A 233 10.98 -6.23 7.13
C TYR A 233 11.88 -5.00 7.26
N MET A 234 13.18 -5.18 7.44
CA MET A 234 14.12 -4.05 7.47
C MET A 234 14.19 -3.33 6.12
N LYS A 235 14.06 -4.04 5.00
CA LYS A 235 13.90 -3.42 3.68
C LYS A 235 12.59 -2.63 3.55
N ALA A 236 11.49 -3.16 4.06
CA ALA A 236 10.23 -2.43 4.13
C ALA A 236 10.35 -1.16 4.99
N GLU A 237 11.11 -1.21 6.11
CA GLU A 237 11.40 -0.06 6.95
C GLU A 237 12.15 1.04 6.19
N GLU A 238 13.15 0.69 5.36
CA GLU A 238 13.88 1.64 4.51
C GLU A 238 12.96 2.45 3.59
N HIS A 239 11.84 1.87 3.18
CA HIS A 239 10.80 2.49 2.35
C HIS A 239 9.66 3.14 3.16
N ALA A 240 9.78 3.21 4.49
CA ALA A 240 8.75 3.72 5.40
C ALA A 240 7.38 3.01 5.28
N ILE A 241 7.38 1.71 4.92
CA ILE A 241 6.16 0.90 4.73
C ILE A 241 6.11 -0.32 5.67
N LEU A 242 6.93 -0.33 6.71
CA LEU A 242 6.86 -1.37 7.73
C LEU A 242 5.74 -1.06 8.71
N ASP A 243 4.79 -1.99 8.82
CA ASP A 243 3.66 -1.92 9.74
C ASP A 243 4.08 -2.24 11.20
N GLN A 244 3.20 -1.96 12.14
CA GLN A 244 3.43 -2.20 13.57
C GLN A 244 3.72 -3.67 13.86
N ARG A 245 3.06 -4.61 13.16
CA ARG A 245 3.26 -6.05 13.34
C ARG A 245 4.66 -6.48 12.89
N GLY A 246 5.07 -6.04 11.71
CA GLY A 246 6.40 -6.32 11.17
C GLY A 246 7.50 -5.76 12.10
N ALA A 247 7.35 -4.53 12.58
CA ALA A 247 8.28 -3.91 13.51
C ALA A 247 8.37 -4.67 14.85
N SER A 248 7.23 -5.10 15.41
CA SER A 248 7.22 -5.94 16.63
C SER A 248 7.98 -7.25 16.40
N ARG A 249 7.74 -7.93 15.26
CA ARG A 249 8.41 -9.19 14.91
C ARG A 249 9.93 -9.05 14.79
N VAL A 250 10.40 -7.93 14.23
CA VAL A 250 11.83 -7.62 14.17
C VAL A 250 12.40 -7.43 15.56
N LEU A 251 11.76 -6.62 16.41
CA LEU A 251 12.22 -6.36 17.78
C LEU A 251 12.21 -7.64 18.63
N ASP A 252 11.18 -8.47 18.52
CA ASP A 252 11.07 -9.73 19.25
C ASP A 252 12.18 -10.69 18.81
N TYR A 253 12.42 -10.86 17.51
CA TYR A 253 13.49 -11.69 17.00
C TYR A 253 14.88 -11.21 17.48
N TYR A 254 15.11 -9.89 17.48
CA TYR A 254 16.35 -9.30 17.99
C TYR A 254 16.54 -9.53 19.49
N ARG A 255 15.50 -9.31 20.31
CA ARG A 255 15.53 -9.49 21.77
C ARG A 255 15.68 -10.94 22.19
N ASP A 256 15.17 -11.86 21.40
CA ASP A 256 15.32 -13.32 21.60
C ASP A 256 16.71 -13.84 21.19
N GLY A 257 17.63 -12.97 20.81
CA GLY A 257 18.99 -13.33 20.41
C GLY A 257 19.09 -13.87 18.99
N GLY A 258 18.15 -13.51 18.13
CA GLY A 258 18.19 -13.85 16.70
C GLY A 258 19.44 -13.27 16.00
N ASP A 259 19.91 -13.99 14.97
CA ASP A 259 21.10 -13.62 14.20
C ASP A 259 20.82 -12.44 13.25
N ILE A 260 20.68 -11.25 13.84
CA ILE A 260 20.59 -9.96 13.14
C ILE A 260 21.35 -8.89 13.92
N GLN A 261 21.98 -7.97 13.18
CA GLN A 261 22.63 -6.80 13.76
C GLN A 261 21.74 -5.57 13.53
N LEU A 262 21.23 -5.01 14.62
CA LEU A 262 20.52 -3.73 14.61
C LEU A 262 21.39 -2.66 15.30
N THR A 263 21.47 -1.50 14.69
CA THR A 263 22.05 -0.32 15.33
C THR A 263 21.08 0.25 16.40
N GLU A 264 21.57 1.09 17.29
CA GLU A 264 20.70 1.80 18.23
C GLU A 264 19.61 2.62 17.51
N ASP A 265 19.96 3.18 16.36
CA ASP A 265 19.01 3.97 15.56
C ASP A 265 17.95 3.08 14.89
N ASP A 266 18.30 1.88 14.45
CA ASP A 266 17.33 0.90 13.95
C ASP A 266 16.32 0.54 15.04
N VAL A 267 16.81 0.22 16.23
CA VAL A 267 15.94 -0.09 17.39
C VAL A 267 15.02 1.07 17.71
N LYS A 268 15.54 2.31 17.77
CA LYS A 268 14.72 3.51 18.02
C LYS A 268 13.63 3.69 16.98
N ARG A 269 13.95 3.54 15.68
CA ARG A 269 12.96 3.68 14.62
C ARG A 269 11.87 2.59 14.71
N LEU A 270 12.26 1.34 14.96
CA LEU A 270 11.31 0.25 15.15
C LEU A 270 10.41 0.49 16.37
N GLU A 271 10.96 0.99 17.47
CA GLU A 271 10.17 1.36 18.66
C GLU A 271 9.21 2.51 18.39
N LEU A 272 9.56 3.49 17.53
CA LEU A 272 8.63 4.52 17.09
C LEU A 272 7.46 3.96 16.31
N ILE A 273 7.68 2.89 15.52
CA ILE A 273 6.63 2.20 14.78
C ILE A 273 5.66 1.45 15.71
N VAL A 274 6.18 0.80 16.75
CA VAL A 274 5.39 -0.03 17.66
C VAL A 274 4.64 0.79 18.73
N ARG A 275 4.99 2.06 18.92
CA ARG A 275 4.31 2.92 19.91
C ARG A 275 2.82 3.06 19.60
N PRO A 276 1.94 2.92 20.64
CA PRO A 276 0.49 2.99 20.48
C PRO A 276 -0.02 4.41 20.17
#